data_b594181a95c99ce878cd87db8464e126
#
_entry.id   b594181a95c99ce878cd87db8464e126
#
_cell.length_a   1.000
_cell.length_b   1.000
_cell.length_c   1.000
_cell.angle_alpha   90.00
_cell.angle_beta   90.00
_cell.angle_gamma   90.00
#
_symmetry.space_group_name_H-M   'P 1'
#
loop_
_entity.id
_entity.type
_entity.pdbx_description
1 polymer ?
#
loop_
_entity_poly.entity_id
_entity_poly.type
_entity_poly.pdbx_seq_one_letter_code
_entity_poly.pdbx_strand_id
1 'polypeptide(L)'
;MTTLQPAWVLNRKAYGDNGLLVELFTAESGRFSAVVRGAHRRKQGGSLAALLQPFSPLLISLVGRGELRTLRAAESPRCAYVLRGDALMSGLYVNELVNRVVPRFDPHPDIFMSYGETVEALSYGPSEAILRRFELRLLSELGYRVDWFCDSEGDVIQPECTYRFEVGRGFCPVLLSEKAGVAGPVISGVQVTAVADWLAVGPAAPALDWMPIKQVTRAALNQLTAGHTLHSRDIYRQLKKT
;
A
#
# COMPACT_ATOMS: atom_id res chain seq x y z
N MET A 1 24.40 -22.10 -6.66
CA MET A 1 23.28 -21.76 -7.57
C MET A 1 22.73 -20.42 -7.10
N THR A 2 22.54 -19.46 -8.00
CA THR A 2 21.97 -18.17 -7.64
C THR A 2 20.45 -18.35 -7.63
N THR A 3 19.83 -18.36 -6.45
CA THR A 3 18.39 -18.53 -6.31
C THR A 3 17.68 -17.28 -6.81
N LEU A 4 16.72 -17.44 -7.72
CA LEU A 4 15.81 -16.39 -8.14
C LEU A 4 14.69 -16.26 -7.10
N GLN A 5 14.34 -15.02 -6.72
CA GLN A 5 13.23 -14.73 -5.81
C GLN A 5 12.23 -13.77 -6.43
N PRO A 6 10.93 -13.92 -6.11
CA PRO A 6 9.90 -12.98 -6.55
C PRO A 6 10.14 -11.57 -6.01
N ALA A 7 9.92 -10.57 -6.88
CA ALA A 7 10.10 -9.17 -6.53
C ALA A 7 9.19 -8.24 -7.31
N TRP A 8 8.94 -7.07 -6.73
CA TRP A 8 8.30 -5.92 -7.36
C TRP A 8 9.22 -4.71 -7.32
N VAL A 9 9.16 -3.87 -8.34
CA VAL A 9 9.81 -2.55 -8.34
C VAL A 9 8.83 -1.52 -7.80
N LEU A 10 9.15 -0.94 -6.64
CA LEU A 10 8.35 0.14 -6.05
C LEU A 10 8.70 1.50 -6.65
N ASN A 11 9.99 1.74 -6.87
CA ASN A 11 10.51 2.97 -7.42
C ASN A 11 11.85 2.73 -8.11
N ARG A 12 12.22 3.64 -9.02
CA ARG A 12 13.53 3.64 -9.67
C ARG A 12 14.01 5.05 -9.97
N LYS A 13 15.30 5.26 -9.91
CA LYS A 13 15.94 6.52 -10.30
C LYS A 13 17.27 6.26 -11.01
N ALA A 14 17.72 7.22 -11.81
CA ALA A 14 19.03 7.17 -12.43
C ALA A 14 20.14 7.08 -11.36
N TYR A 15 21.18 6.32 -11.62
CA TYR A 15 22.33 6.15 -10.74
C TYR A 15 23.63 6.07 -11.55
N GLY A 16 24.47 7.10 -11.43
CA GLY A 16 25.63 7.26 -12.29
C GLY A 16 25.25 7.40 -13.78
N ASP A 17 26.21 7.23 -14.67
CA ASP A 17 26.03 7.51 -16.12
C ASP A 17 25.09 6.50 -16.81
N ASN A 18 25.13 5.23 -16.44
CA ASN A 18 24.42 4.15 -17.13
C ASN A 18 23.70 3.16 -16.19
N GLY A 19 23.51 3.52 -14.93
CA GLY A 19 22.90 2.67 -13.93
C GLY A 19 21.51 3.13 -13.48
N LEU A 20 20.84 2.24 -12.76
CA LEU A 20 19.63 2.55 -12.01
C LEU A 20 19.83 2.18 -10.55
N LEU A 21 19.24 2.95 -9.66
CA LEU A 21 18.94 2.55 -8.29
C LEU A 21 17.46 2.21 -8.24
N VAL A 22 17.15 0.97 -7.85
CA VAL A 22 15.79 0.45 -7.78
C VAL A 22 15.43 0.10 -6.33
N GLU A 23 14.25 0.53 -5.91
CA GLU A 23 13.64 0.07 -4.67
C GLU A 23 12.85 -1.18 -5.00
N LEU A 24 13.26 -2.30 -4.42
CA LEU A 24 12.67 -3.61 -4.60
C LEU A 24 11.89 -4.02 -3.35
N PHE A 25 10.81 -4.73 -3.58
CA PHE A 25 10.03 -5.38 -2.53
C PHE A 25 9.95 -6.88 -2.85
N THR A 26 10.35 -7.71 -1.88
CA THR A 26 10.40 -9.17 -2.00
C THR A 26 9.76 -9.82 -0.78
N ALA A 27 9.23 -11.03 -0.94
CA ALA A 27 8.63 -11.78 0.16
C ALA A 27 9.66 -12.22 1.21
N GLU A 28 10.87 -12.60 0.76
CA GLU A 28 11.89 -13.21 1.64
C GLU A 28 12.83 -12.19 2.28
N SER A 29 13.09 -11.06 1.61
CA SER A 29 14.08 -10.08 2.07
C SER A 29 13.45 -8.72 2.40
N GLY A 30 12.13 -8.60 2.34
CA GLY A 30 11.44 -7.34 2.54
C GLY A 30 11.78 -6.29 1.47
N ARG A 31 11.82 -5.03 1.86
CA ARG A 31 12.10 -3.87 1.01
C ARG A 31 13.57 -3.44 1.12
N PHE A 32 14.23 -3.22 0.00
CA PHE A 32 15.62 -2.73 -0.04
C PHE A 32 15.96 -2.05 -1.36
N SER A 33 17.08 -1.33 -1.39
CA SER A 33 17.62 -0.72 -2.60
C SER A 33 18.62 -1.65 -3.29
N ALA A 34 18.60 -1.68 -4.63
CA ALA A 34 19.60 -2.38 -5.41
C ALA A 34 20.13 -1.50 -6.54
N VAL A 35 21.45 -1.57 -6.79
CA VAL A 35 22.10 -0.94 -7.93
C VAL A 35 22.04 -1.88 -9.12
N VAL A 36 21.68 -1.34 -10.26
CA VAL A 36 21.65 -2.03 -11.56
C VAL A 36 22.68 -1.36 -12.48
N ARG A 37 23.85 -1.96 -12.58
CA ARG A 37 24.93 -1.43 -13.42
C ARG A 37 24.64 -1.71 -14.89
N GLY A 38 24.86 -0.73 -15.78
CA GLY A 38 24.64 -0.88 -17.21
C GLY A 38 23.20 -1.22 -17.57
N ALA A 39 22.22 -0.71 -16.82
CA ALA A 39 20.80 -1.01 -16.95
C ALA A 39 20.24 -0.74 -18.35
N HIS A 40 20.80 0.26 -19.05
CA HIS A 40 20.38 0.68 -20.39
C HIS A 40 21.08 -0.08 -21.53
N ARG A 41 22.07 -0.95 -21.22
CA ARG A 41 22.73 -1.75 -22.26
C ARG A 41 21.74 -2.74 -22.85
N ARG A 42 21.58 -2.70 -24.17
CA ARG A 42 20.77 -3.66 -24.93
C ARG A 42 21.46 -5.02 -24.93
N LYS A 43 20.73 -6.07 -24.59
CA LYS A 43 21.09 -7.47 -24.73
C LYS A 43 20.04 -8.16 -25.59
N GLN A 44 20.31 -9.40 -26.00
CA GLN A 44 19.30 -10.26 -26.61
C GLN A 44 18.13 -10.39 -25.61
N GLY A 45 16.94 -9.89 -25.97
CA GLY A 45 15.78 -9.80 -25.05
C GLY A 45 15.51 -8.41 -24.44
N GLY A 46 16.30 -7.37 -24.77
CA GLY A 46 16.07 -5.99 -24.32
C GLY A 46 17.05 -5.49 -23.26
N SER A 47 16.73 -4.39 -22.60
CA SER A 47 17.53 -3.83 -21.51
C SER A 47 16.91 -4.13 -20.16
N LEU A 48 17.73 -4.23 -19.12
CA LEU A 48 17.22 -4.35 -17.74
C LEU A 48 16.37 -3.12 -17.35
N ALA A 49 16.69 -1.94 -17.86
CA ALA A 49 15.89 -0.74 -17.62
C ALA A 49 14.46 -0.83 -18.19
N ALA A 50 14.25 -1.55 -19.28
CA ALA A 50 12.93 -1.80 -19.84
C ALA A 50 12.13 -2.79 -18.99
N LEU A 51 12.80 -3.77 -18.38
CA LEU A 51 12.19 -4.80 -17.53
C LEU A 51 11.84 -4.27 -16.14
N LEU A 52 12.73 -3.44 -15.57
CA LEU A 52 12.60 -2.93 -14.20
C LEU A 52 11.62 -1.75 -14.13
N GLN A 53 10.37 -2.01 -14.49
CA GLN A 53 9.26 -1.06 -14.39
C GLN A 53 8.40 -1.35 -13.16
N PRO A 54 7.78 -0.35 -12.53
CA PRO A 54 6.71 -0.59 -11.57
C PRO A 54 5.62 -1.50 -12.15
N PHE A 55 4.97 -2.26 -11.29
CA PHE A 55 3.87 -3.17 -11.61
C PHE A 55 4.24 -4.36 -12.52
N SER A 56 5.54 -4.61 -12.69
CA SER A 56 6.04 -5.80 -13.38
C SER A 56 6.38 -6.86 -12.35
N PRO A 57 5.77 -8.07 -12.42
CA PRO A 57 6.22 -9.20 -11.61
C PRO A 57 7.59 -9.66 -12.11
N LEU A 58 8.52 -9.79 -11.19
CA LEU A 58 9.92 -10.13 -11.49
C LEU A 58 10.38 -11.35 -10.69
N LEU A 59 11.31 -12.08 -11.30
CA LEU A 59 12.22 -13.00 -10.60
C LEU A 59 13.61 -12.40 -10.66
N ILE A 60 14.22 -12.18 -9.50
CA ILE A 60 15.50 -11.48 -9.40
C ILE A 60 16.56 -12.31 -8.70
N SER A 61 17.80 -12.10 -9.07
CA SER A 61 18.97 -12.54 -8.29
C SER A 61 19.86 -11.37 -7.92
N LEU A 62 20.40 -11.43 -6.72
CA LEU A 62 21.17 -10.37 -6.10
C LEU A 62 22.56 -10.87 -5.73
N VAL A 63 23.51 -9.95 -5.68
CA VAL A 63 24.85 -10.17 -5.11
C VAL A 63 25.18 -9.06 -4.13
N GLY A 64 26.02 -9.38 -3.16
CA GLY A 64 26.41 -8.47 -2.09
C GLY A 64 25.58 -8.69 -0.83
N ARG A 65 26.17 -8.26 0.30
CA ARG A 65 25.57 -8.25 1.62
C ARG A 65 25.54 -6.80 2.10
N GLY A 66 24.49 -6.43 2.84
CA GLY A 66 24.34 -5.07 3.39
C GLY A 66 23.21 -4.28 2.75
N GLU A 67 23.19 -2.98 3.01
CA GLU A 67 22.06 -2.09 2.69
C GLU A 67 21.89 -1.83 1.19
N LEU A 68 22.99 -1.81 0.44
CA LEU A 68 22.96 -1.59 -1.01
C LEU A 68 23.42 -2.86 -1.72
N ARG A 69 22.47 -3.58 -2.28
CA ARG A 69 22.74 -4.81 -3.05
C ARG A 69 22.92 -4.51 -4.52
N THR A 70 23.54 -5.42 -5.27
CA THR A 70 23.64 -5.32 -6.72
C THR A 70 22.72 -6.34 -7.38
N LEU A 71 21.88 -5.87 -8.31
CA LEU A 71 21.04 -6.76 -9.11
C LEU A 71 21.93 -7.45 -10.17
N ARG A 72 21.99 -8.78 -10.12
CA ARG A 72 22.75 -9.60 -11.05
C ARG A 72 21.94 -10.00 -12.27
N ALA A 73 20.69 -10.42 -12.04
CA ALA A 73 19.75 -10.80 -13.09
C ALA A 73 18.32 -10.45 -12.67
N ALA A 74 17.50 -10.20 -13.66
CA ALA A 74 16.06 -10.09 -13.53
C ALA A 74 15.40 -10.67 -14.76
N GLU A 75 14.31 -11.37 -14.58
CA GLU A 75 13.44 -11.87 -15.63
C GLU A 75 11.99 -11.65 -15.23
N SER A 76 11.09 -11.56 -16.20
CA SER A 76 9.67 -11.42 -15.95
C SER A 76 8.97 -12.76 -16.27
N PRO A 77 8.35 -13.41 -15.29
CA PRO A 77 7.64 -14.68 -15.50
C PRO A 77 6.32 -14.49 -16.27
N ARG A 78 5.82 -13.25 -16.34
CA ARG A 78 4.59 -12.88 -17.06
C ARG A 78 4.64 -11.42 -17.49
N CYS A 79 3.70 -11.00 -18.36
CA CYS A 79 3.60 -9.59 -18.78
C CYS A 79 3.38 -8.66 -17.59
N ALA A 80 3.90 -7.42 -17.71
CA ALA A 80 3.65 -6.36 -16.75
C ALA A 80 2.16 -5.98 -16.74
N TYR A 81 1.65 -5.63 -15.57
CA TYR A 81 0.31 -5.05 -15.46
C TYR A 81 0.32 -3.61 -15.99
N VAL A 82 -0.57 -3.31 -16.92
CA VAL A 82 -0.67 -1.98 -17.53
C VAL A 82 -1.74 -1.17 -16.80
N LEU A 83 -1.29 -0.29 -15.90
CA LEU A 83 -2.18 0.64 -15.22
C LEU A 83 -2.26 1.96 -15.99
N ARG A 84 -3.48 2.55 -16.11
CA ARG A 84 -3.72 3.82 -16.83
C ARG A 84 -4.63 4.74 -16.02
N GLY A 85 -4.52 6.04 -16.23
CA GLY A 85 -5.38 7.04 -15.58
C GLY A 85 -5.41 6.90 -14.07
N ASP A 86 -6.61 6.83 -13.48
CA ASP A 86 -6.81 6.73 -12.04
C ASP A 86 -6.26 5.41 -11.45
N ALA A 87 -6.24 4.32 -12.22
CA ALA A 87 -5.61 3.06 -11.80
C ALA A 87 -4.08 3.21 -11.65
N LEU A 88 -3.42 3.93 -12.57
CA LEU A 88 -2.00 4.24 -12.45
C LEU A 88 -1.71 5.08 -11.21
N MET A 89 -2.50 6.11 -10.96
CA MET A 89 -2.35 6.95 -9.76
C MET A 89 -2.56 6.14 -8.47
N SER A 90 -3.53 5.23 -8.46
CA SER A 90 -3.77 4.30 -7.37
C SER A 90 -2.59 3.35 -7.15
N GLY A 91 -2.01 2.80 -8.20
CA GLY A 91 -0.82 1.95 -8.13
C GLY A 91 0.42 2.71 -7.61
N LEU A 92 0.65 3.94 -8.09
CA LEU A 92 1.74 4.80 -7.60
C LEU A 92 1.56 5.16 -6.12
N TYR A 93 0.32 5.38 -5.68
CA TYR A 93 -0.01 5.57 -4.27
C TYR A 93 0.34 4.33 -3.43
N VAL A 94 -0.04 3.14 -3.88
CA VAL A 94 0.29 1.87 -3.21
C VAL A 94 1.81 1.68 -3.13
N ASN A 95 2.55 1.94 -4.22
CA ASN A 95 4.01 1.88 -4.24
C ASN A 95 4.65 2.83 -3.21
N GLU A 96 4.19 4.08 -3.20
CA GLU A 96 4.71 5.07 -2.26
C GLU A 96 4.40 4.69 -0.81
N LEU A 97 3.20 4.17 -0.55
CA LEU A 97 2.78 3.73 0.76
C LEU A 97 3.68 2.59 1.26
N VAL A 98 3.83 1.50 0.48
CA VAL A 98 4.72 0.40 0.83
C VAL A 98 6.15 0.90 1.05
N ASN A 99 6.65 1.74 0.14
CA ASN A 99 8.00 2.27 0.24
C ASN A 99 8.23 3.15 1.47
N ARG A 100 7.19 3.71 2.05
CA ARG A 100 7.28 4.61 3.20
C ARG A 100 7.10 3.90 4.52
N VAL A 101 6.15 2.97 4.62
CA VAL A 101 5.74 2.39 5.91
C VAL A 101 6.30 0.99 6.17
N VAL A 102 6.61 0.22 5.13
CA VAL A 102 7.23 -1.11 5.33
C VAL A 102 8.70 -0.93 5.70
N PRO A 103 9.18 -1.50 6.81
CA PRO A 103 10.58 -1.43 7.19
C PRO A 103 11.53 -2.02 6.13
N ARG A 104 12.79 -1.56 6.11
CA ARG A 104 13.80 -2.13 5.21
C ARG A 104 14.32 -3.43 5.77
N PHE A 105 14.58 -4.39 4.88
CA PHE A 105 15.14 -5.72 5.22
C PHE A 105 14.29 -6.54 6.20
N ASP A 106 13.03 -6.19 6.33
CA ASP A 106 12.06 -6.88 7.16
C ASP A 106 11.04 -7.60 6.26
N PRO A 107 11.01 -8.95 6.27
CA PRO A 107 10.11 -9.74 5.45
C PRO A 107 8.66 -9.61 5.90
N HIS A 108 7.78 -9.23 4.97
CA HIS A 108 6.33 -9.18 5.15
C HIS A 108 5.65 -9.92 3.97
N PRO A 109 5.62 -11.25 3.99
CA PRO A 109 5.08 -12.05 2.88
C PRO A 109 3.60 -11.75 2.59
N ASP A 110 2.81 -11.49 3.62
CA ASP A 110 1.38 -11.18 3.46
C ASP A 110 1.14 -9.80 2.81
N ILE A 111 1.97 -8.81 3.15
CA ILE A 111 1.95 -7.51 2.44
C ILE A 111 2.41 -7.70 1.00
N PHE A 112 3.43 -8.53 0.74
CA PHE A 112 3.92 -8.81 -0.60
C PHE A 112 2.83 -9.45 -1.48
N MET A 113 2.11 -10.43 -0.96
CA MET A 113 0.98 -11.05 -1.64
C MET A 113 -0.15 -10.07 -1.89
N SER A 114 -0.56 -9.33 -0.85
CA SER A 114 -1.62 -8.32 -0.94
C SER A 114 -1.28 -7.20 -1.95
N TYR A 115 0.00 -6.82 -2.05
CA TYR A 115 0.46 -5.88 -3.08
C TYR A 115 0.24 -6.44 -4.49
N GLY A 116 0.62 -7.69 -4.74
CA GLY A 116 0.42 -8.35 -6.03
C GLY A 116 -1.05 -8.42 -6.43
N GLU A 117 -1.93 -8.87 -5.51
CA GLU A 117 -3.39 -8.90 -5.70
C GLU A 117 -3.95 -7.51 -6.00
N THR A 118 -3.44 -6.48 -5.31
CA THR A 118 -3.88 -5.09 -5.50
C THR A 118 -3.50 -4.57 -6.89
N VAL A 119 -2.26 -4.80 -7.33
CA VAL A 119 -1.79 -4.40 -8.67
C VAL A 119 -2.59 -5.11 -9.76
N GLU A 120 -2.84 -6.40 -9.60
CA GLU A 120 -3.68 -7.19 -10.51
C GLU A 120 -5.10 -6.64 -10.58
N ALA A 121 -5.75 -6.43 -9.43
CA ALA A 121 -7.11 -5.88 -9.36
C ALA A 121 -7.20 -4.48 -10.00
N LEU A 122 -6.21 -3.61 -9.77
CA LEU A 122 -6.13 -2.28 -10.40
C LEU A 122 -5.98 -2.35 -11.92
N SER A 123 -5.45 -3.43 -12.48
CA SER A 123 -5.34 -3.60 -13.94
C SER A 123 -6.69 -3.76 -14.64
N TYR A 124 -7.71 -4.19 -13.90
CA TYR A 124 -9.09 -4.27 -14.37
C TYR A 124 -9.87 -2.95 -14.17
N GLY A 125 -9.35 -2.04 -13.35
CA GLY A 125 -9.92 -0.72 -13.12
C GLY A 125 -9.71 -0.21 -11.70
N PRO A 126 -9.76 1.11 -11.50
CA PRO A 126 -9.62 1.71 -10.17
C PRO A 126 -10.88 1.49 -9.33
N SER A 127 -10.71 1.23 -8.04
CA SER A 127 -11.80 1.10 -7.09
C SER A 127 -11.35 1.54 -5.69
N GLU A 128 -12.20 2.27 -4.98
CA GLU A 128 -11.96 2.60 -3.57
C GLU A 128 -11.87 1.32 -2.73
N ALA A 129 -12.68 0.30 -3.02
CA ALA A 129 -12.65 -0.98 -2.33
C ALA A 129 -11.26 -1.64 -2.38
N ILE A 130 -10.62 -1.65 -3.55
CA ILE A 130 -9.27 -2.21 -3.73
C ILE A 130 -8.28 -1.50 -2.82
N LEU A 131 -8.28 -0.16 -2.84
CA LEU A 131 -7.36 0.63 -2.03
C LEU A 131 -7.61 0.47 -0.53
N ARG A 132 -8.87 0.54 -0.09
CA ARG A 132 -9.22 0.39 1.33
C ARG A 132 -8.84 -1.00 1.85
N ARG A 133 -9.07 -2.05 1.07
CA ARG A 133 -8.66 -3.41 1.44
C ARG A 133 -7.15 -3.53 1.61
N PHE A 134 -6.38 -2.97 0.69
CA PHE A 134 -4.93 -2.96 0.79
C PHE A 134 -4.46 -2.17 2.03
N GLU A 135 -4.99 -0.96 2.25
CA GLU A 135 -4.63 -0.14 3.41
C GLU A 135 -4.92 -0.84 4.74
N LEU A 136 -6.08 -1.48 4.86
CA LEU A 136 -6.46 -2.20 6.09
C LEU A 136 -5.59 -3.43 6.35
N ARG A 137 -5.25 -4.19 5.29
CA ARG A 137 -4.30 -5.31 5.41
C ARG A 137 -2.92 -4.81 5.82
N LEU A 138 -2.42 -3.76 5.18
CA LEU A 138 -1.14 -3.14 5.51
C LEU A 138 -1.09 -2.67 6.97
N LEU A 139 -2.12 -1.98 7.43
CA LEU A 139 -2.24 -1.56 8.83
C LEU A 139 -2.23 -2.74 9.79
N SER A 140 -3.00 -3.79 9.48
CA SER A 140 -3.06 -5.01 10.30
C SER A 140 -1.70 -5.69 10.44
N GLU A 141 -0.99 -5.88 9.33
CA GLU A 141 0.34 -6.52 9.29
C GLU A 141 1.42 -5.71 10.02
N LEU A 142 1.28 -4.39 10.04
CA LEU A 142 2.21 -3.51 10.76
C LEU A 142 1.82 -3.26 12.23
N GLY A 143 0.80 -3.96 12.75
CA GLY A 143 0.38 -3.86 14.15
C GLY A 143 -0.58 -2.71 14.47
N TYR A 144 -1.13 -2.05 13.43
CA TYR A 144 -2.08 -0.93 13.55
C TYR A 144 -3.49 -1.34 13.12
N ARG A 145 -3.88 -2.58 13.41
CA ARG A 145 -5.19 -3.10 13.07
C ARG A 145 -6.30 -2.21 13.65
N VAL A 146 -7.25 -1.84 12.80
CA VAL A 146 -8.49 -1.18 13.23
C VAL A 146 -9.53 -2.28 13.50
N ASP A 147 -10.07 -2.30 14.70
CA ASP A 147 -11.20 -3.16 15.03
C ASP A 147 -12.49 -2.45 14.62
N TRP A 148 -13.22 -3.04 13.68
CA TRP A 148 -14.50 -2.52 13.18
C TRP A 148 -15.72 -3.17 13.87
N PHE A 149 -15.49 -4.11 14.79
CA PHE A 149 -16.52 -4.86 15.46
C PHE A 149 -16.77 -4.38 16.89
N CYS A 150 -15.69 -3.94 17.57
CA CYS A 150 -15.73 -3.50 18.95
C CYS A 150 -15.21 -2.06 19.08
N ASP A 151 -15.70 -1.39 20.10
CA ASP A 151 -15.25 -0.06 20.48
C ASP A 151 -14.00 -0.10 21.40
N SER A 152 -13.57 1.06 21.89
CA SER A 152 -12.37 1.20 22.73
C SER A 152 -12.51 0.56 24.13
N GLU A 153 -13.70 0.19 24.52
CA GLU A 153 -14.02 -0.47 25.81
C GLU A 153 -14.20 -1.97 25.63
N GLY A 154 -14.24 -2.46 24.38
CA GLY A 154 -14.44 -3.86 24.02
C GLY A 154 -15.90 -4.22 23.78
N ASP A 155 -16.79 -3.25 23.83
CA ASP A 155 -18.20 -3.45 23.55
C ASP A 155 -18.48 -3.50 22.06
N VAL A 156 -19.48 -4.27 21.65
CA VAL A 156 -19.89 -4.38 20.25
C VAL A 156 -20.43 -3.03 19.77
N ILE A 157 -19.95 -2.60 18.59
CA ILE A 157 -20.41 -1.36 17.96
C ILE A 157 -21.94 -1.35 17.80
N GLN A 158 -22.58 -0.31 18.33
CA GLN A 158 -24.01 -0.11 18.26
C GLN A 158 -24.36 0.83 17.11
N PRO A 159 -25.26 0.44 16.17
CA PRO A 159 -25.62 1.27 15.02
C PRO A 159 -26.17 2.65 15.40
N GLU A 160 -26.85 2.75 16.54
CA GLU A 160 -27.50 3.96 17.04
C GLU A 160 -26.52 4.98 17.64
N CYS A 161 -25.31 4.51 17.97
CA CYS A 161 -24.29 5.33 18.59
C CYS A 161 -23.44 6.10 17.57
N THR A 162 -22.77 7.13 18.05
CA THR A 162 -21.75 7.88 17.28
C THR A 162 -20.40 7.62 17.92
N TYR A 163 -19.40 7.38 17.10
CA TYR A 163 -18.05 7.08 17.55
C TYR A 163 -17.05 8.08 16.98
N ARG A 164 -16.04 8.39 17.79
CA ARG A 164 -14.82 9.08 17.34
C ARG A 164 -13.72 8.05 17.20
N PHE A 165 -13.05 8.02 16.06
CA PHE A 165 -11.89 7.17 15.88
C PHE A 165 -10.63 7.86 16.43
N GLU A 166 -10.00 7.24 17.40
CA GLU A 166 -8.72 7.67 17.98
C GLU A 166 -7.64 6.63 17.65
N VAL A 167 -6.55 7.09 17.04
CA VAL A 167 -5.46 6.19 16.68
C VAL A 167 -4.84 5.60 17.93
N GLY A 168 -4.68 4.28 17.96
CA GLY A 168 -4.18 3.52 19.11
C GLY A 168 -5.24 3.14 20.15
N ARG A 169 -6.44 3.75 20.10
CA ARG A 169 -7.57 3.37 20.99
C ARG A 169 -8.73 2.72 20.24
N GLY A 170 -8.94 3.05 18.98
CA GLY A 170 -10.07 2.57 18.19
C GLY A 170 -11.27 3.52 18.21
N PHE A 171 -12.47 2.96 18.14
CA PHE A 171 -13.73 3.69 18.12
C PHE A 171 -14.19 4.01 19.55
N CYS A 172 -14.10 5.26 19.96
CA CYS A 172 -14.54 5.75 21.26
C CYS A 172 -15.98 6.27 21.17
N PRO A 173 -16.92 5.80 22.00
CA PRO A 173 -18.28 6.34 22.05
C PRO A 173 -18.27 7.85 22.33
N VAL A 174 -19.10 8.61 21.60
CA VAL A 174 -19.22 10.06 21.79
C VAL A 174 -20.51 10.38 22.52
N LEU A 175 -20.41 10.89 23.75
CA LEU A 175 -21.54 11.41 24.48
C LEU A 175 -22.02 12.75 23.87
N LEU A 176 -23.32 12.99 23.85
CA LEU A 176 -23.93 14.20 23.27
C LEU A 176 -23.35 15.52 23.79
N SER A 177 -22.76 15.50 24.98
CA SER A 177 -22.10 16.64 25.64
C SER A 177 -20.68 16.92 25.19
N GLU A 178 -20.00 15.97 24.51
CA GLU A 178 -18.55 16.02 24.24
C GLU A 178 -18.17 16.40 22.79
N LYS A 179 -19.08 16.98 22.02
CA LYS A 179 -18.85 17.29 20.60
C LYS A 179 -17.71 18.29 20.28
N ALA A 180 -17.12 18.90 21.28
CA ALA A 180 -16.09 19.91 21.09
C ALA A 180 -14.78 19.53 21.81
N GLY A 181 -13.71 19.26 21.06
CA GLY A 181 -12.35 19.34 21.59
C GLY A 181 -11.36 18.21 21.29
N VAL A 182 -11.78 17.03 20.87
CA VAL A 182 -10.87 15.90 20.59
C VAL A 182 -10.70 15.70 19.09
N ALA A 183 -9.43 15.58 18.64
CA ALA A 183 -9.10 15.37 17.23
C ALA A 183 -9.38 13.91 16.81
N GLY A 184 -10.07 13.74 15.69
CA GLY A 184 -10.34 12.43 15.09
C GLY A 184 -11.61 12.44 14.24
N PRO A 185 -11.75 11.53 13.25
CA PRO A 185 -12.98 11.42 12.48
C PRO A 185 -14.12 10.92 13.35
N VAL A 186 -15.29 11.56 13.19
CA VAL A 186 -16.53 11.18 13.86
C VAL A 186 -17.39 10.40 12.86
N ILE A 187 -17.84 9.22 13.24
CA ILE A 187 -18.49 8.24 12.37
C ILE A 187 -19.67 7.63 13.10
N SER A 188 -20.80 7.44 12.41
CA SER A 188 -21.97 6.77 12.99
C SER A 188 -21.73 5.25 13.12
N GLY A 189 -22.34 4.63 14.10
CA GLY A 189 -22.28 3.17 14.28
C GLY A 189 -22.79 2.41 13.05
N VAL A 190 -23.83 2.92 12.38
CA VAL A 190 -24.30 2.36 11.09
C VAL A 190 -23.18 2.31 10.05
N GLN A 191 -22.35 3.35 9.95
CA GLN A 191 -21.24 3.37 9.00
C GLN A 191 -20.11 2.42 9.43
N VAL A 192 -19.84 2.29 10.73
CA VAL A 192 -18.82 1.36 11.24
C VAL A 192 -19.24 -0.08 10.99
N THR A 193 -20.50 -0.44 11.33
CA THR A 193 -21.04 -1.80 11.10
C THR A 193 -21.11 -2.16 9.62
N ALA A 194 -21.45 -1.21 8.73
CA ALA A 194 -21.43 -1.44 7.29
C ALA A 194 -20.02 -1.78 6.77
N VAL A 195 -18.97 -1.20 7.36
CA VAL A 195 -17.58 -1.56 7.03
C VAL A 195 -17.23 -2.94 7.56
N ALA A 196 -17.67 -3.28 8.77
CA ALA A 196 -17.49 -4.61 9.36
C ALA A 196 -18.12 -5.70 8.48
N ASP A 197 -19.36 -5.49 8.02
CA ASP A 197 -20.08 -6.38 7.11
C ASP A 197 -19.33 -6.54 5.77
N TRP A 198 -18.86 -5.42 5.20
CA TRP A 198 -18.08 -5.47 3.98
C TRP A 198 -16.77 -6.27 4.15
N LEU A 199 -16.11 -6.17 5.27
CA LEU A 199 -14.90 -6.95 5.55
C LEU A 199 -15.21 -8.44 5.71
N ALA A 200 -16.34 -8.78 6.30
CA ALA A 200 -16.77 -10.16 6.50
C ALA A 200 -17.21 -10.85 5.20
N VAL A 201 -18.02 -10.15 4.37
CA VAL A 201 -18.59 -10.70 3.12
C VAL A 201 -17.58 -10.70 1.95
N GLY A 202 -16.63 -9.77 1.96
CA GLY A 202 -15.63 -9.66 0.89
C GLY A 202 -16.05 -8.77 -0.29
N PRO A 203 -15.55 -9.02 -1.53
CA PRO A 203 -15.70 -8.11 -2.68
C PRO A 203 -17.14 -7.88 -3.15
N ALA A 204 -18.05 -8.77 -2.82
CA ALA A 204 -19.45 -8.74 -3.23
C ALA A 204 -20.34 -7.86 -2.33
N ALA A 205 -19.75 -7.06 -1.45
CA ALA A 205 -20.49 -6.22 -0.53
C ALA A 205 -21.32 -5.13 -1.25
N PRO A 206 -22.45 -4.71 -0.65
CA PRO A 206 -23.29 -3.66 -1.19
C PRO A 206 -22.55 -2.32 -1.29
N ALA A 207 -23.17 -1.36 -1.97
CA ALA A 207 -22.62 -0.01 -2.11
C ALA A 207 -22.34 0.60 -0.72
N LEU A 208 -21.05 0.86 -0.46
CA LEU A 208 -20.57 1.38 0.81
C LEU A 208 -20.20 2.86 0.64
N ASP A 209 -20.55 3.69 1.60
CA ASP A 209 -19.96 5.01 1.70
C ASP A 209 -18.47 4.88 2.12
N TRP A 210 -17.58 5.22 1.21
CA TRP A 210 -16.13 5.10 1.40
C TRP A 210 -15.53 6.23 2.25
N MET A 211 -16.28 7.27 2.54
CA MET A 211 -15.75 8.42 3.29
C MET A 211 -15.32 8.07 4.72
N PRO A 212 -16.14 7.36 5.51
CA PRO A 212 -15.75 6.98 6.88
C PRO A 212 -14.49 6.13 6.92
N ILE A 213 -14.45 5.05 6.14
CA ILE A 213 -13.29 4.16 6.10
C ILE A 213 -12.02 4.91 5.63
N LYS A 214 -12.17 5.82 4.64
CA LYS A 214 -11.08 6.65 4.14
C LYS A 214 -10.55 7.63 5.18
N GLN A 215 -11.40 8.16 6.05
CA GLN A 215 -11.00 9.03 7.15
C GLN A 215 -10.24 8.26 8.22
N VAL A 216 -10.74 7.09 8.62
CA VAL A 216 -10.11 6.19 9.59
C VAL A 216 -8.75 5.70 9.10
N THR A 217 -8.70 5.12 7.89
CA THR A 217 -7.43 4.61 7.35
C THR A 217 -6.39 5.72 7.16
N ARG A 218 -6.82 6.94 6.79
CA ARG A 218 -5.92 8.10 6.72
C ARG A 218 -5.37 8.50 8.08
N ALA A 219 -6.20 8.52 9.12
CA ALA A 219 -5.76 8.84 10.47
C ALA A 219 -4.70 7.84 10.93
N ALA A 220 -4.97 6.54 10.78
CA ALA A 220 -4.03 5.48 11.13
C ALA A 220 -2.73 5.52 10.31
N LEU A 221 -2.82 5.70 8.98
CA LEU A 221 -1.64 5.79 8.11
C LEU A 221 -0.80 7.05 8.36
N ASN A 222 -1.42 8.17 8.75
CA ASN A 222 -0.69 9.40 9.09
C ASN A 222 0.24 9.20 10.29
N GLN A 223 -0.12 8.36 11.25
CA GLN A 223 0.77 8.00 12.35
C GLN A 223 2.01 7.26 11.83
N LEU A 224 1.83 6.26 10.94
CA LEU A 224 2.92 5.50 10.34
C LEU A 224 3.84 6.35 9.45
N THR A 225 3.27 7.34 8.78
CA THR A 225 4.04 8.24 7.91
C THR A 225 4.63 9.46 8.64
N ALA A 226 4.55 9.51 9.98
CA ALA A 226 4.95 10.65 10.80
C ALA A 226 4.37 11.99 10.29
N GLY A 227 3.13 11.97 9.80
CA GLY A 227 2.44 13.15 9.27
C GLY A 227 2.93 13.64 7.90
N HIS A 228 3.92 12.99 7.29
CA HIS A 228 4.38 13.38 5.96
C HIS A 228 3.33 13.07 4.88
N THR A 229 3.03 14.05 4.05
CA THR A 229 2.11 13.88 2.92
C THR A 229 2.70 12.93 1.87
N LEU A 230 1.83 12.15 1.23
CA LEU A 230 2.21 11.29 0.12
C LEU A 230 2.18 12.09 -1.18
N HIS A 231 3.30 12.11 -1.92
CA HIS A 231 3.44 12.83 -3.18
C HIS A 231 2.43 12.41 -4.24
N SER A 232 2.12 11.12 -4.32
CA SER A 232 1.10 10.58 -5.23
C SER A 232 -0.27 11.22 -5.02
N ARG A 233 -0.65 11.53 -3.78
CA ARG A 233 -1.90 12.23 -3.46
C ARG A 233 -1.89 13.67 -3.95
N ASP A 234 -0.77 14.37 -3.83
CA ASP A 234 -0.65 15.76 -4.26
C ASP A 234 -0.67 15.87 -5.78
N ILE A 235 0.02 14.97 -6.48
CA ILE A 235 -0.03 14.86 -7.94
C ILE A 235 -1.47 14.59 -8.41
N TYR A 236 -2.17 13.62 -7.79
CA TYR A 236 -3.56 13.30 -8.14
C TYR A 236 -4.50 14.49 -7.95
N ARG A 237 -4.35 15.25 -6.86
CA ARG A 237 -5.13 16.47 -6.63
C ARG A 237 -4.89 17.55 -7.68
N GLN A 238 -3.63 17.71 -8.12
CA GLN A 238 -3.27 18.66 -9.17
C GLN A 238 -3.91 18.28 -10.51
N LEU A 239 -3.81 16.99 -10.89
CA LEU A 239 -4.39 16.48 -12.14
C LEU A 239 -5.93 16.60 -12.20
N LYS A 240 -6.63 16.53 -11.06
CA LYS A 240 -8.10 16.68 -11.00
C LYS A 240 -8.57 18.15 -11.02
N LYS A 241 -7.66 19.12 -10.89
CA LYS A 241 -7.97 20.56 -10.94
C LYS A 241 -7.80 21.17 -12.34
N THR A 242 -7.15 20.42 -13.24
CA THR A 242 -6.94 20.76 -14.63
C THR A 242 -8.00 20.10 -15.52
#